data_4f4fb23b708b7370ec1fec34d9f35302
#
_entry.id   4f4fb23b708b7370ec1fec34d9f35302
#
_cell.length_a   1.000
_cell.length_b   1.000
_cell.length_c   1.000
_cell.angle_alpha   90.00
_cell.angle_beta   90.00
_cell.angle_gamma   90.00
#
_symmetry.space_group_name_H-M   'P 1'
#
loop_
_entity.id
_entity.type
_entity.pdbx_description
1 polymer ?
#
loop_
_entity_poly.entity_id
_entity_poly.type
_entity_poly.pdbx_seq_one_letter_code
_entity_poly.pdbx_strand_id
1 'polypeptide(L)'
;VYASTQRFGFSQMRQMVHSVASAAQHLHARGITHGDLYAHNILHTSDGRALLGDFGAAAFFDTENTTQARGLERLEVRALGYLLEELLTRTDVTPDETAHHQTLTRLAQQCLSESPTQRPSLAQVCAELEKRE
;
A
#
# COMPACT_ATOMS: atom_id res chain seq x y z
N VAL A 1 14.28 0.68 0.86
CA VAL A 1 14.79 1.22 -0.40
C VAL A 1 15.28 0.09 -1.28
N TYR A 2 15.08 0.22 -2.57
CA TYR A 2 15.50 -0.76 -3.56
C TYR A 2 16.22 -0.07 -4.73
N ALA A 3 17.08 -0.82 -5.41
CA ALA A 3 17.78 -0.30 -6.59
C ALA A 3 16.80 -0.09 -7.76
N SER A 4 17.08 0.87 -8.65
CA SER A 4 16.22 1.18 -9.79
C SER A 4 16.01 0.01 -10.74
N THR A 5 16.95 -0.94 -10.78
CA THR A 5 16.90 -2.13 -11.63
C THR A 5 16.37 -3.36 -10.89
N GLN A 6 16.03 -3.22 -9.61
CA GLN A 6 15.60 -4.36 -8.81
C GLN A 6 14.25 -4.88 -9.29
N ARG A 7 14.13 -6.21 -9.37
CA ARG A 7 12.90 -6.91 -9.74
C ARG A 7 12.45 -7.77 -8.58
N PHE A 8 11.14 -8.02 -8.52
CA PHE A 8 10.52 -8.81 -7.46
C PHE A 8 9.69 -9.94 -8.05
N GLY A 9 9.61 -11.05 -7.33
CA GLY A 9 8.61 -12.06 -7.61
C GLY A 9 7.23 -11.54 -7.20
N PHE A 10 6.18 -12.05 -7.83
CA PHE A 10 4.82 -11.58 -7.58
C PHE A 10 4.41 -11.75 -6.11
N SER A 11 4.66 -12.92 -5.53
CA SER A 11 4.33 -13.19 -4.13
C SER A 11 5.10 -12.27 -3.18
N GLN A 12 6.38 -12.01 -3.47
CA GLN A 12 7.20 -11.10 -2.68
C GLN A 12 6.64 -9.68 -2.73
N MET A 13 6.30 -9.19 -3.92
CA MET A 13 5.71 -7.86 -4.10
C MET A 13 4.40 -7.74 -3.32
N ARG A 14 3.51 -8.74 -3.45
CA ARG A 14 2.23 -8.74 -2.77
C ARG A 14 2.40 -8.68 -1.25
N GLN A 15 3.33 -9.47 -0.71
CA GLN A 15 3.62 -9.47 0.72
C GLN A 15 4.19 -8.14 1.19
N MET A 16 5.05 -7.50 0.40
CA MET A 16 5.62 -6.20 0.73
C MET A 16 4.51 -5.14 0.85
N VAL A 17 3.63 -5.06 -0.14
CA VAL A 17 2.55 -4.07 -0.13
C VAL A 17 1.55 -4.37 0.99
N HIS A 18 1.24 -5.65 1.22
CA HIS A 18 0.35 -6.05 2.31
C HIS A 18 0.92 -5.63 3.66
N SER A 19 2.22 -5.83 3.89
CA SER A 19 2.88 -5.43 5.13
C SER A 19 2.77 -3.93 5.36
N VAL A 20 2.97 -3.13 4.32
CA VAL A 20 2.86 -1.67 4.41
C VAL A 20 1.40 -1.25 4.67
N ALA A 21 0.46 -1.84 3.94
CA ALA A 21 -0.96 -1.53 4.12
C ALA A 21 -1.46 -1.91 5.52
N SER A 22 -1.04 -3.07 6.02
CA SER A 22 -1.38 -3.53 7.38
C SER A 22 -0.81 -2.60 8.44
N ALA A 23 0.44 -2.17 8.27
CA ALA A 23 1.06 -1.22 9.20
C ALA A 23 0.34 0.13 9.18
N ALA A 24 -0.02 0.63 8.01
CA ALA A 24 -0.77 1.88 7.88
C ALA A 24 -2.14 1.78 8.54
N GLN A 25 -2.84 0.66 8.35
CA GLN A 25 -4.13 0.41 8.98
C GLN A 25 -4.01 0.38 10.50
N HIS A 26 -2.99 -0.29 11.01
CA HIS A 26 -2.73 -0.40 12.44
C HIS A 26 -2.49 0.99 13.07
N LEU A 27 -1.66 1.81 12.42
CA LEU A 27 -1.38 3.16 12.88
C LEU A 27 -2.63 4.04 12.82
N HIS A 28 -3.37 3.95 11.73
CA HIS A 28 -4.57 4.77 11.53
C HIS A 28 -5.63 4.48 12.59
N ALA A 29 -5.80 3.22 12.98
CA ALA A 29 -6.73 2.83 14.04
C ALA A 29 -6.35 3.46 15.38
N ARG A 30 -5.10 3.88 15.55
CA ARG A 30 -4.58 4.54 16.75
C ARG A 30 -4.44 6.04 16.62
N GLY A 31 -5.00 6.62 15.56
CA GLY A 31 -4.94 8.06 15.35
C GLY A 31 -3.59 8.55 14.85
N ILE A 32 -2.87 7.74 14.11
CA ILE A 32 -1.58 8.11 13.52
C ILE A 32 -1.63 7.90 12.02
N THR A 33 -1.28 8.94 11.26
CA THR A 33 -1.07 8.82 9.82
C THR A 33 0.43 8.93 9.54
N HIS A 34 0.97 8.07 8.66
CA HIS A 34 2.39 8.08 8.34
C HIS A 34 2.75 9.33 7.53
N GLY A 35 1.96 9.64 6.52
CA GLY A 35 2.12 10.87 5.74
C GLY A 35 3.14 10.78 4.62
N ASP A 36 3.91 9.70 4.50
CA ASP A 36 4.98 9.59 3.48
C ASP A 36 5.24 8.13 3.09
N LEU A 37 4.22 7.48 2.53
CA LEU A 37 4.28 6.08 2.13
C LEU A 37 4.88 5.92 0.72
N TYR A 38 6.12 6.35 0.54
CA TYR A 38 6.82 6.18 -0.73
C TYR A 38 7.75 4.98 -0.68
N ALA A 39 8.05 4.42 -1.85
CA ALA A 39 8.89 3.24 -1.97
C ALA A 39 10.26 3.42 -1.31
N HIS A 40 10.84 4.62 -1.37
CA HIS A 40 12.14 4.89 -0.78
C HIS A 40 12.14 4.88 0.75
N ASN A 41 10.96 4.95 1.39
CA ASN A 41 10.82 4.86 2.84
C ASN A 41 10.52 3.45 3.32
N ILE A 42 10.57 2.47 2.44
CA ILE A 42 10.21 1.09 2.76
C ILE A 42 11.46 0.23 2.67
N LEU A 43 11.76 -0.42 3.78
CA LEU A 43 12.83 -1.42 3.87
C LEU A 43 12.21 -2.79 3.67
N HIS A 44 12.86 -3.63 2.89
CA HIS A 44 12.37 -4.98 2.67
C HIS A 44 13.46 -6.01 2.93
N THR A 45 13.04 -7.22 3.27
CA THR A 45 13.91 -8.35 3.48
C THR A 45 13.78 -9.33 2.31
N SER A 46 14.73 -10.29 2.21
CA SER A 46 14.71 -11.27 1.14
C SER A 46 13.51 -12.20 1.18
N ASP A 47 12.83 -12.31 2.32
CA ASP A 47 11.61 -13.12 2.47
C ASP A 47 10.32 -12.36 2.15
N GLY A 48 10.42 -11.16 1.64
CA GLY A 48 9.27 -10.36 1.20
C GLY A 48 8.61 -9.52 2.28
N ARG A 49 9.21 -9.44 3.48
CA ARG A 49 8.69 -8.54 4.50
C ARG A 49 9.10 -7.10 4.22
N ALA A 50 8.23 -6.18 4.54
CA ALA A 50 8.48 -4.75 4.38
C ALA A 50 8.24 -4.03 5.69
N LEU A 51 9.10 -3.06 5.99
CA LEU A 51 9.01 -2.23 7.18
C LEU A 51 8.90 -0.77 6.76
N LEU A 52 8.00 -0.04 7.39
CA LEU A 52 7.92 1.40 7.21
C LEU A 52 9.07 2.08 7.92
N GLY A 53 9.77 2.94 7.20
CA GLY A 53 10.77 3.83 7.76
C GLY A 53 10.31 5.28 7.69
N ASP A 54 11.13 6.17 8.21
CA ASP A 54 10.99 7.63 8.12
C ASP A 54 9.61 8.15 8.53
N PHE A 55 9.40 8.25 9.83
CA PHE A 55 8.17 8.80 10.41
C PHE A 55 8.18 10.34 10.51
N GLY A 56 9.08 11.03 9.79
CA GLY A 56 9.20 12.47 9.86
C GLY A 56 7.95 13.25 9.49
N ALA A 57 7.12 12.69 8.64
CA ALA A 57 5.85 13.30 8.23
C ALA A 57 4.65 12.77 9.03
N ALA A 58 4.87 11.91 10.03
CA ALA A 58 3.79 11.32 10.81
C ALA A 58 3.07 12.39 11.64
N ALA A 59 1.76 12.24 11.76
CA ALA A 59 0.92 13.14 12.52
C ALA A 59 -0.13 12.37 13.30
N PHE A 60 -0.51 12.94 14.46
CA PHE A 60 -1.63 12.43 15.26
C PHE A 60 -2.92 13.08 14.82
N PHE A 61 -4.01 12.35 14.93
CA PHE A 61 -5.35 12.89 14.66
C PHE A 61 -6.36 12.26 15.62
N ASP A 62 -7.50 12.91 15.76
CA ASP A 62 -8.59 12.43 16.62
C ASP A 62 -9.39 11.36 15.87
N THR A 63 -9.36 10.12 16.36
CA THR A 63 -10.07 9.00 15.74
C THR A 63 -11.60 9.17 15.81
N GLU A 64 -12.10 10.01 16.73
CA GLU A 64 -13.54 10.29 16.83
C GLU A 64 -14.00 11.34 15.82
N ASN A 65 -13.07 12.12 15.25
CA ASN A 65 -13.39 13.02 14.15
C ASN A 65 -13.41 12.21 12.85
N THR A 66 -14.58 11.64 12.54
CA THR A 66 -14.72 10.71 11.41
C THR A 66 -14.44 11.35 10.06
N THR A 67 -14.75 12.63 9.88
CA THR A 67 -14.46 13.33 8.63
C THR A 67 -12.95 13.46 8.40
N GLN A 68 -12.22 13.89 9.43
CA GLN A 68 -10.78 14.00 9.37
C GLN A 68 -10.11 12.64 9.19
N ALA A 69 -10.55 11.64 9.97
CA ALA A 69 -10.00 10.29 9.91
C ALA A 69 -10.15 9.69 8.50
N ARG A 70 -11.32 9.83 7.88
CA ARG A 70 -11.56 9.36 6.51
C ARG A 70 -10.73 10.10 5.49
N GLY A 71 -10.60 11.41 5.63
CA GLY A 71 -9.77 12.22 4.73
C GLY A 71 -8.31 11.79 4.76
N LEU A 72 -7.77 11.59 5.95
CA LEU A 72 -6.39 11.13 6.13
C LEU A 72 -6.20 9.71 5.60
N GLU A 73 -7.17 8.82 5.84
CA GLU A 73 -7.14 7.46 5.31
C GLU A 73 -7.08 7.47 3.79
N ARG A 74 -7.88 8.29 3.14
CA ARG A 74 -7.92 8.38 1.68
C ARG A 74 -6.61 8.90 1.10
N LEU A 75 -5.92 9.80 1.80
CA LEU A 75 -4.58 10.24 1.42
C LEU A 75 -3.56 9.11 1.54
N GLU A 76 -3.63 8.32 2.61
CA GLU A 76 -2.76 7.15 2.78
C GLU A 76 -3.03 6.10 1.70
N VAL A 77 -4.29 5.85 1.37
CA VAL A 77 -4.68 4.91 0.32
C VAL A 77 -4.14 5.36 -1.04
N ARG A 78 -4.17 6.65 -1.33
CA ARG A 78 -3.58 7.19 -2.57
C ARG A 78 -2.08 6.91 -2.62
N ALA A 79 -1.38 7.13 -1.51
CA ALA A 79 0.05 6.84 -1.43
C ALA A 79 0.34 5.35 -1.62
N LEU A 80 -0.49 4.47 -1.04
CA LEU A 80 -0.40 3.02 -1.28
C LEU A 80 -0.64 2.67 -2.74
N GLY A 81 -1.55 3.36 -3.41
CA GLY A 81 -1.81 3.17 -4.83
C GLY A 81 -0.58 3.45 -5.68
N TYR A 82 0.14 4.53 -5.41
CA TYR A 82 1.39 4.85 -6.10
C TYR A 82 2.46 3.81 -5.82
N LEU A 83 2.58 3.37 -4.57
CA LEU A 83 3.53 2.32 -4.21
C LEU A 83 3.22 1.02 -4.96
N LEU A 84 1.96 0.60 -4.94
CA LEU A 84 1.54 -0.63 -5.62
C LEU A 84 1.79 -0.54 -7.12
N GLU A 85 1.44 0.58 -7.74
CA GLU A 85 1.68 0.81 -9.16
C GLU A 85 3.16 0.68 -9.50
N GLU A 86 4.03 1.32 -8.72
CA GLU A 86 5.46 1.26 -8.96
C GLU A 86 6.01 -0.16 -8.80
N LEU A 87 5.62 -0.85 -7.74
CA LEU A 87 6.11 -2.22 -7.49
C LEU A 87 5.57 -3.20 -8.53
N LEU A 88 4.36 -3.01 -9.04
CA LEU A 88 3.83 -3.83 -10.12
C LEU A 88 4.68 -3.74 -11.39
N THR A 89 5.23 -2.57 -11.69
CA THR A 89 6.11 -2.39 -12.86
C THR A 89 7.46 -3.10 -12.68
N ARG A 90 7.83 -3.42 -11.44
CA ARG A 90 9.09 -4.10 -11.11
C ARG A 90 8.91 -5.58 -10.80
N THR A 91 7.73 -6.11 -11.05
CA THR A 91 7.37 -7.48 -10.69
C THR A 91 7.46 -8.38 -11.92
N ASP A 92 8.14 -9.51 -11.77
CA ASP A 92 8.15 -10.57 -12.77
C ASP A 92 6.91 -11.43 -12.55
N VAL A 93 6.15 -11.66 -13.62
CA VAL A 93 4.85 -12.32 -13.57
C VAL A 93 4.91 -13.59 -14.41
N THR A 94 4.56 -14.73 -13.80
CA THR A 94 4.39 -15.98 -14.54
C THR A 94 3.00 -15.99 -15.19
N PRO A 95 2.77 -16.88 -16.20
CA PRO A 95 1.44 -16.96 -16.83
C PRO A 95 0.31 -17.22 -15.83
N ASP A 96 0.56 -18.03 -14.79
CA ASP A 96 -0.45 -18.33 -13.76
C ASP A 96 -0.84 -17.10 -12.93
N GLU A 97 0.05 -16.13 -12.85
CA GLU A 97 -0.13 -14.94 -12.01
C GLU A 97 -0.75 -13.77 -12.76
N THR A 98 -0.94 -13.88 -14.06
CA THR A 98 -1.39 -12.76 -14.92
C THR A 98 -2.74 -12.21 -14.46
N ALA A 99 -3.70 -13.07 -14.17
CA ALA A 99 -5.04 -12.63 -13.75
C ALA A 99 -4.97 -11.87 -12.42
N HIS A 100 -4.19 -12.38 -11.48
CA HIS A 100 -4.03 -11.74 -10.16
C HIS A 100 -3.26 -10.41 -10.29
N HIS A 101 -2.25 -10.36 -11.15
CA HIS A 101 -1.53 -9.12 -11.45
C HIS A 101 -2.48 -8.05 -12.00
N GLN A 102 -3.38 -8.44 -12.91
CA GLN A 102 -4.38 -7.52 -13.45
C GLN A 102 -5.35 -7.03 -12.36
N THR A 103 -5.74 -7.90 -11.44
CA THR A 103 -6.61 -7.53 -10.31
C THR A 103 -5.92 -6.48 -9.44
N LEU A 104 -4.63 -6.66 -9.13
CA LEU A 104 -3.89 -5.69 -8.33
C LEU A 104 -3.62 -4.39 -9.09
N THR A 105 -3.48 -4.45 -10.41
CA THR A 105 -3.39 -3.25 -11.25
C THR A 105 -4.66 -2.41 -11.14
N ARG A 106 -5.83 -3.06 -11.17
CA ARG A 106 -7.11 -2.36 -10.98
C ARG A 106 -7.23 -1.80 -9.57
N LEU A 107 -6.76 -2.53 -8.56
CA LEU A 107 -6.74 -2.04 -7.20
C LEU A 107 -5.92 -0.76 -7.08
N ALA A 108 -4.72 -0.74 -7.69
CA ALA A 108 -3.89 0.47 -7.72
C ALA A 108 -4.63 1.64 -8.36
N GLN A 109 -5.32 1.41 -9.48
CA GLN A 109 -6.09 2.43 -10.16
C GLN A 109 -7.22 2.97 -9.28
N GLN A 110 -7.91 2.10 -8.54
CA GLN A 110 -8.94 2.52 -7.59
C GLN A 110 -8.38 3.37 -6.46
N CYS A 111 -7.22 2.98 -5.93
CA CYS A 111 -6.53 3.76 -4.88
C CYS A 111 -6.12 5.15 -5.39
N LEU A 112 -5.85 5.27 -6.68
CA LEU A 112 -5.41 6.51 -7.33
C LEU A 112 -6.57 7.32 -7.91
N SER A 113 -7.82 6.93 -7.68
CA SER A 113 -8.99 7.68 -8.15
C SER A 113 -8.88 9.15 -7.74
N GLU A 114 -9.15 10.06 -8.66
CA GLU A 114 -9.18 11.49 -8.37
C GLU A 114 -10.29 11.84 -7.39
N SER A 115 -11.37 11.04 -7.36
CA SER A 115 -12.44 11.19 -6.38
C SER A 115 -12.07 10.44 -5.10
N PRO A 116 -11.76 11.12 -4.00
CA PRO A 116 -11.39 10.43 -2.75
C PRO A 116 -12.46 9.47 -2.25
N THR A 117 -13.72 9.78 -2.49
CA THR A 117 -14.83 8.92 -2.02
C THR A 117 -14.91 7.59 -2.76
N GLN A 118 -14.27 7.46 -3.91
CA GLN A 118 -14.24 6.22 -4.69
C GLN A 118 -13.03 5.36 -4.37
N ARG A 119 -12.10 5.88 -3.58
CA ARG A 119 -10.93 5.09 -3.14
C ARG A 119 -11.37 4.04 -2.13
N PRO A 120 -10.78 2.82 -2.16
CA PRO A 120 -11.07 1.82 -1.13
C PRO A 120 -10.54 2.28 0.24
N SER A 121 -11.06 1.66 1.30
CA SER A 121 -10.51 1.84 2.65
C SER A 121 -9.21 1.05 2.80
N LEU A 122 -8.43 1.35 3.84
CA LEU A 122 -7.24 0.55 4.17
C LEU A 122 -7.62 -0.91 4.42
N ALA A 123 -8.74 -1.16 5.10
CA ALA A 123 -9.22 -2.52 5.33
C ALA A 123 -9.52 -3.25 4.01
N GLN A 124 -10.13 -2.57 3.05
CA GLN A 124 -10.42 -3.14 1.73
C GLN A 124 -9.14 -3.43 0.95
N VAL A 125 -8.16 -2.53 1.01
CA VAL A 125 -6.86 -2.74 0.36
C VAL A 125 -6.17 -3.97 0.96
N CYS A 126 -6.13 -4.08 2.29
CA CYS A 126 -5.55 -5.24 2.95
C CYS A 126 -6.25 -6.53 2.55
N ALA A 127 -7.58 -6.53 2.51
CA ALA A 127 -8.36 -7.71 2.13
C ALA A 127 -8.05 -8.16 0.70
N GLU A 128 -7.94 -7.22 -0.24
CA GLU A 128 -7.60 -7.55 -1.63
C GLU A 128 -6.19 -8.13 -1.75
N LEU A 129 -5.24 -7.61 -0.96
CA LEU A 129 -3.86 -8.10 -0.98
C LEU A 129 -3.72 -9.48 -0.31
N GLU A 130 -4.66 -9.85 0.56
CA GLU A 130 -4.67 -11.16 1.21
C GLU A 130 -5.23 -12.28 0.33
N LYS A 131 -6.00 -11.94 -0.70
CA LYS A 131 -6.62 -12.95 -1.57
C LYS A 131 -5.55 -13.72 -2.32
N ARG A 132 -5.74 -15.03 -2.38
CA ARG A 132 -4.91 -15.96 -3.15
C ARG A 132 -5.77 -16.62 -4.22
N GLU A 133 -5.17 -16.82 -5.36
CA GLU A 133 -5.81 -17.56 -6.45
C GLU A 133 -5.26 -18.96 -6.57
#